data_a16947f7635956f4e272e60526cc643a
#
_entry.id   a16947f7635956f4e272e60526cc643a
#
_cell.length_a   1.000
_cell.length_b   1.000
_cell.length_c   1.000
_cell.angle_alpha   90.00
_cell.angle_beta   90.00
_cell.angle_gamma   90.00
#
_symmetry.space_group_name_H-M   'P 1'
#
loop_
_entity.id
_entity.type
_entity.pdbx_description
1 polymer ?
#
loop_
_entity_poly.entity_id
_entity_poly.type
_entity_poly.pdbx_seq_one_letter_code
_entity_poly.pdbx_strand_id
1 'polypeptide(L)'
;EVNPNPFDDADIRHPVGSECRAIIGGRYRGGVFCRLPDDVTCMCLYSNIFTEYDCSPGDAVLVRITNYDYANKHVYGRIVLRL
;
A
#
# COMPACT_ATOMS: atom_id res chain seq x y z
N GLU A 1 -3.36 7.09 -28.13
CA GLU A 1 -2.63 6.33 -27.13
C GLU A 1 -3.14 6.62 -25.74
N VAL A 2 -3.24 5.59 -24.94
CA VAL A 2 -3.80 5.69 -23.59
C VAL A 2 -2.69 5.47 -22.59
N ASN A 3 -2.58 6.39 -21.63
CA ASN A 3 -1.64 6.20 -20.53
C ASN A 3 -2.12 5.04 -19.66
N PRO A 4 -1.22 4.10 -19.33
CA PRO A 4 -1.62 2.98 -18.50
C PRO A 4 -2.00 3.48 -17.10
N ASN A 5 -3.00 2.84 -16.51
CA ASN A 5 -3.33 3.07 -15.12
C ASN A 5 -2.18 2.51 -14.27
N PRO A 6 -1.74 3.22 -13.21
CA PRO A 6 -0.70 2.68 -12.34
C PRO A 6 -1.01 1.31 -11.77
N PHE A 7 -2.29 0.96 -11.64
CA PHE A 7 -2.71 -0.35 -11.17
C PHE A 7 -2.55 -1.44 -12.22
N ASP A 8 -2.44 -1.09 -13.50
CA ASP A 8 -2.30 -2.09 -14.56
C ASP A 8 -1.04 -2.91 -14.31
N ASP A 9 -1.16 -4.23 -14.41
CA ASP A 9 -0.09 -5.18 -14.14
C ASP A 9 0.45 -5.14 -12.71
N ALA A 10 -0.30 -4.55 -11.78
CA ALA A 10 0.12 -4.49 -10.38
C ALA A 10 0.34 -5.88 -9.79
N ASP A 11 -0.45 -6.85 -10.18
CA ASP A 11 -0.30 -8.24 -9.75
C ASP A 11 0.99 -8.87 -10.24
N ILE A 12 1.54 -8.38 -11.33
CA ILE A 12 2.83 -8.83 -11.87
C ILE A 12 3.97 -8.13 -11.14
N ARG A 13 3.86 -6.80 -10.97
CA ARG A 13 4.91 -6.01 -10.32
C ARG A 13 4.96 -6.23 -8.81
N HIS A 14 3.80 -6.51 -8.20
CA HIS A 14 3.67 -6.65 -6.76
C HIS A 14 2.91 -7.95 -6.43
N PRO A 15 3.55 -9.12 -6.63
CA PRO A 15 2.87 -10.38 -6.33
C PRO A 15 2.61 -10.51 -4.83
N VAL A 16 1.57 -11.28 -4.49
CA VAL A 16 1.24 -11.55 -3.08
C VAL A 16 2.45 -12.13 -2.37
N GLY A 17 2.76 -11.58 -1.20
CA GLY A 17 3.93 -11.98 -0.42
C GLY A 17 5.17 -11.15 -0.70
N SER A 18 5.19 -10.34 -1.76
CA SER A 18 6.32 -9.46 -2.03
C SER A 18 6.29 -8.25 -1.10
N GLU A 19 7.46 -7.68 -0.87
CA GLU A 19 7.60 -6.49 -0.02
C GLU A 19 8.17 -5.34 -0.83
N CYS A 20 7.69 -4.15 -0.55
CA CYS A 20 8.21 -2.95 -1.20
C CYS A 20 8.05 -1.74 -0.30
N ARG A 21 8.81 -0.70 -0.60
CA ARG A 21 8.73 0.56 0.13
C ARG A 21 7.46 1.30 -0.29
N ALA A 22 6.89 2.02 0.67
CA ALA A 22 5.74 2.86 0.40
C ALA A 22 5.81 4.10 1.29
N ILE A 23 5.12 5.16 0.86
CA ILE A 23 5.00 6.38 1.65
C ILE A 23 3.54 6.50 2.06
N ILE A 24 3.29 6.71 3.35
CA ILE A 24 1.95 6.90 3.85
C ILE A 24 1.41 8.22 3.31
N GLY A 25 0.29 8.14 2.58
CA GLY A 25 -0.34 9.31 1.99
C GLY A 25 -1.44 9.90 2.85
N GLY A 26 -2.06 9.08 3.69
CA GLY A 26 -3.14 9.53 4.54
C GLY A 26 -3.76 8.38 5.30
N ARG A 27 -4.82 8.69 6.04
CA ARG A 27 -5.54 7.72 6.86
C ARG A 27 -6.94 7.53 6.33
N TYR A 28 -7.47 6.33 6.54
CA TYR A 28 -8.88 6.08 6.33
C TYR A 28 -9.41 5.28 7.53
N ARG A 29 -10.68 4.93 7.50
CA ARG A 29 -11.38 4.42 8.66
C ARG A 29 -10.73 3.19 9.31
N GLY A 30 -10.19 2.28 8.51
CA GLY A 30 -9.62 1.03 9.04
C GLY A 30 -8.11 0.95 8.94
N GLY A 31 -7.43 2.01 8.49
CA GLY A 31 -6.00 1.94 8.30
C GLY A 31 -5.44 3.17 7.61
N VAL A 32 -4.40 2.96 6.82
CA VAL A 32 -3.74 4.01 6.06
C VAL A 32 -3.65 3.60 4.60
N PHE A 33 -3.62 4.59 3.71
CA PHE A 33 -3.29 4.34 2.32
C PHE A 33 -1.87 4.84 2.04
N CYS A 34 -1.12 4.00 1.34
CA CYS A 34 0.27 4.25 1.03
C CYS A 34 0.43 4.31 -0.48
N ARG A 35 1.44 5.05 -0.92
CA ARG A 35 1.78 5.11 -2.33
C ARG A 35 3.06 4.31 -2.56
N LEU A 36 2.99 3.36 -3.47
CA LEU A 36 4.13 2.58 -3.90
C LEU A 36 4.97 3.41 -4.89
N PRO A 37 6.23 3.04 -5.13
CA PRO A 37 7.10 3.82 -6.03
C PRO A 37 6.57 3.99 -7.44
N ASP A 38 5.71 3.08 -7.90
CA ASP A 38 5.10 3.15 -9.24
C ASP A 38 3.70 3.78 -9.21
N ASP A 39 3.39 4.55 -8.17
CA ASP A 39 2.12 5.25 -7.99
C ASP A 39 0.90 4.35 -7.74
N VAL A 40 1.10 3.07 -7.51
CA VAL A 40 0.01 2.19 -7.11
C VAL A 40 -0.36 2.50 -5.66
N THR A 41 -1.66 2.59 -5.39
CA THR A 41 -2.16 2.79 -4.02
C THR A 41 -2.21 1.46 -3.29
N CYS A 42 -1.64 1.42 -2.10
CA CYS A 42 -1.68 0.25 -1.22
C CYS A 42 -2.46 0.59 0.04
N MET A 43 -3.51 -0.17 0.31
CA MET A 43 -4.33 0.02 1.51
C MET A 43 -3.83 -0.93 2.59
N CYS A 44 -3.45 -0.37 3.73
CA CYS A 44 -2.91 -1.15 4.86
C CYS A 44 -3.81 -0.98 6.06
N LEU A 45 -4.31 -2.09 6.60
CA LEU A 45 -5.12 -2.06 7.81
C LEU A 45 -4.22 -1.89 9.04
N TYR A 46 -4.75 -1.23 10.06
CA TYR A 46 -4.06 -1.16 11.34
C TYR A 46 -3.91 -2.55 11.95
N SER A 47 -2.87 -2.72 12.74
CA SER A 47 -2.61 -3.98 13.43
C SER A 47 -2.18 -3.68 14.86
N ASN A 48 -1.93 -4.74 15.64
CA ASN A 48 -1.45 -4.57 17.01
C ASN A 48 -0.07 -3.93 17.07
N ILE A 49 0.71 -4.06 16.00
CA ILE A 49 2.07 -3.52 15.94
C ILE A 49 2.06 -2.10 15.37
N PHE A 50 1.17 -1.83 14.41
CA PHE A 50 1.09 -0.54 13.74
C PHE A 50 -0.33 -0.01 13.86
N THR A 51 -0.57 0.76 14.90
CA THR A 51 -1.84 1.41 15.15
C THR A 51 -1.88 2.77 14.46
N GLU A 52 -3.00 3.47 14.57
CA GLU A 52 -3.12 4.81 14.01
C GLU A 52 -2.12 5.80 14.61
N TYR A 53 -1.60 5.52 15.80
CA TYR A 53 -0.62 6.38 16.45
C TYR A 53 0.80 6.14 15.94
N ASP A 54 1.04 5.03 15.28
CA ASP A 54 2.37 4.68 14.75
C ASP A 54 2.57 5.13 13.31
N CYS A 55 1.52 5.58 12.64
CA CYS A 55 1.54 5.89 11.22
C CYS A 55 1.16 7.35 10.99
N SER A 56 2.01 8.09 10.31
CA SER A 56 1.76 9.50 9.97
C SER A 56 1.97 9.71 8.49
N PRO A 57 1.18 10.58 7.83
CA PRO A 57 1.41 10.90 6.43
C PRO A 57 2.85 11.37 6.19
N GLY A 58 3.46 10.86 5.14
CA GLY A 58 4.85 11.15 4.82
C GLY A 58 5.85 10.13 5.33
N ASP A 59 5.44 9.26 6.25
CA ASP A 59 6.34 8.23 6.76
C ASP A 59 6.63 7.18 5.70
N ALA A 60 7.88 6.74 5.65
CA ALA A 60 8.28 5.63 4.79
C ALA A 60 8.13 4.32 5.56
N VAL A 61 7.54 3.33 4.90
CA VAL A 61 7.28 2.02 5.50
C VAL A 61 7.59 0.93 4.49
N LEU A 62 7.83 -0.28 5.01
CA LEU A 62 7.91 -1.47 4.18
C LEU A 62 6.57 -2.19 4.28
N VAL A 63 5.96 -2.45 3.13
CA VAL A 63 4.66 -3.14 3.07
C VAL A 63 4.82 -4.48 2.38
N ARG A 64 4.03 -5.46 2.84
CA ARG A 64 3.92 -6.77 2.19
C ARG A 64 2.56 -6.85 1.51
N ILE A 65 2.55 -7.18 0.23
CA ILE A 65 1.33 -7.27 -0.55
C ILE A 65 0.56 -8.53 -0.13
N THR A 66 -0.73 -8.38 0.15
CA THR A 66 -1.57 -9.48 0.59
C THR A 66 -2.71 -9.79 -0.36
N ASN A 67 -3.22 -8.79 -1.07
CA ASN A 67 -4.36 -9.00 -1.95
C ASN A 67 -4.49 -7.81 -2.92
N TYR A 68 -5.45 -7.92 -3.84
CA TYR A 68 -5.72 -6.89 -4.84
C TYR A 68 -7.20 -6.54 -4.84
N ASP A 69 -7.50 -5.27 -5.12
CA ASP A 69 -8.87 -4.82 -5.34
C ASP A 69 -8.96 -4.28 -6.77
N TYR A 70 -9.41 -5.12 -7.67
CA TYR A 70 -9.50 -4.75 -9.08
C TYR A 70 -10.60 -3.75 -9.34
N ALA A 71 -11.65 -3.75 -8.53
CA ALA A 71 -12.77 -2.83 -8.71
C ALA A 71 -12.37 -1.39 -8.39
N ASN A 72 -11.60 -1.19 -7.34
CA ASN A 72 -11.13 0.12 -6.91
C ASN A 72 -9.70 0.43 -7.35
N LYS A 73 -9.05 -0.52 -8.03
CA LYS A 73 -7.72 -0.36 -8.63
C LYS A 73 -6.66 0.01 -7.61
N HIS A 74 -6.62 -0.75 -6.51
CA HIS A 74 -5.54 -0.65 -5.55
C HIS A 74 -5.18 -2.03 -5.01
N VAL A 75 -4.08 -2.11 -4.28
CA VAL A 75 -3.66 -3.34 -3.65
C VAL A 75 -3.86 -3.24 -2.15
N TYR A 76 -3.98 -4.39 -1.51
CA TYR A 76 -4.00 -4.48 -0.06
C TYR A 76 -2.66 -5.00 0.42
N GLY A 77 -2.21 -4.50 1.55
CA GLY A 77 -0.96 -4.93 2.14
C GLY A 77 -0.95 -4.75 3.64
N ARG A 78 0.16 -5.15 4.25
CA ARG A 78 0.42 -4.96 5.67
C ARG A 78 1.73 -4.20 5.82
N ILE A 79 1.76 -3.30 6.80
CA ILE A 79 3.01 -2.65 7.17
C ILE A 79 3.84 -3.65 7.95
N VAL A 80 5.04 -3.93 7.45
CA VAL A 80 5.96 -4.87 8.09
C VAL A 80 6.85 -4.15 9.08
N LEU A 81 7.36 -2.97 8.67
CA LEU A 81 8.20 -2.16 9.55
C LEU A 81 8.22 -0.72 9.03
N ARG A 82 8.63 0.18 9.90
CA ARG A 82 8.88 1.58 9.54
C ARG A 82 10.32 1.72 9.09
N LEU A 83 10.51 2.50 8.06
CA LEU A 83 11.85 2.73 7.50
C LEU A 83 12.48 4.02 8.03
#